data_d2b4d263aa49574d40eedc530de924b0
#
_entry.id   d2b4d263aa49574d40eedc530de924b0
#
_cell.length_a   1.000
_cell.length_b   1.000
_cell.length_c   1.000
_cell.angle_alpha   90.00
_cell.angle_beta   90.00
_cell.angle_gamma   90.00
#
_symmetry.space_group_name_H-M   'P 1'
#
loop_
_entity.id
_entity.type
_entity.pdbx_description
1 polymer ?
#
loop_
_entity_poly.entity_id
_entity_poly.type
_entity_poly.pdbx_seq_one_letter_code
_entity_poly.pdbx_strand_id
1 'polypeptide(L)'
;GVEDNHQGLVSSFFGLKALIDEGIVPDFSIGLIFVADEETQSVFGLRHVLEARGDLFSPADLIIVPDAGAPDGTMIEIAEKSGFWLKFTVHGKQCHGSVPQLGINTLRASARMITAIDQMLNTTYTDRDELFRPSVSTFEPTKKEANVPNINTIPGEDIFYFDCRVLPHYDLDEIQAKIQQEIDKVAAETGVTVQFDLVSKERAPAATPMDSPVVEALIRAIKTVHDREARPMGIGGGTVAKFFRQKGLPAAVWSTTDSTAHSPNEYCLLPNLVADAKVFAHVYLGL
;
A
#
# COMPACT_ATOMS: atom_id res chain seq x y z
N GLY A 1 4.07 12.56 -9.39
CA GLY A 1 3.90 14.03 -9.37
C GLY A 1 2.60 14.51 -10.00
N VAL A 2 2.31 14.18 -11.28
CA VAL A 2 1.13 14.73 -11.99
C VAL A 2 -0.11 13.90 -11.70
N GLU A 3 -0.06 12.60 -11.86
CA GLU A 3 -1.15 11.69 -11.54
C GLU A 3 -1.21 11.47 -10.03
N ASP A 4 -0.05 11.30 -9.42
CA ASP A 4 0.13 11.06 -8.00
C ASP A 4 0.94 12.24 -7.37
N ASN A 5 0.28 13.30 -6.79
CA ASN A 5 -1.17 13.41 -6.69
C ASN A 5 -1.68 14.82 -7.07
N HIS A 6 -1.04 15.54 -8.02
CA HIS A 6 -1.56 16.85 -8.45
C HIS A 6 -2.95 16.75 -9.09
N GLN A 7 -3.28 15.64 -9.76
CA GLN A 7 -4.62 15.42 -10.33
C GLN A 7 -5.70 15.49 -9.24
N GLY A 8 -5.53 14.77 -8.15
CA GLY A 8 -6.46 14.77 -7.02
C GLY A 8 -6.62 16.14 -6.37
N LEU A 9 -5.50 16.84 -6.17
CA LEU A 9 -5.44 18.20 -5.66
C LEU A 9 -6.25 19.18 -6.53
N VAL A 10 -6.02 19.15 -7.83
CA VAL A 10 -6.62 20.08 -8.78
C VAL A 10 -8.11 19.75 -8.99
N SER A 11 -8.47 18.48 -9.18
CA SER A 11 -9.86 18.08 -9.43
C SER A 11 -10.77 18.40 -8.23
N SER A 12 -10.33 18.13 -7.00
CA SER A 12 -11.11 18.44 -5.80
C SER A 12 -11.31 19.96 -5.63
N PHE A 13 -10.26 20.75 -5.84
CA PHE A 13 -10.34 22.21 -5.78
C PHE A 13 -11.25 22.79 -6.87
N PHE A 14 -11.11 22.36 -8.12
CA PHE A 14 -11.91 22.90 -9.24
C PHE A 14 -13.36 22.44 -9.20
N GLY A 15 -13.66 21.27 -8.62
CA GLY A 15 -15.04 20.86 -8.32
C GLY A 15 -15.74 21.87 -7.41
N LEU A 16 -15.08 22.29 -6.33
CA LEU A 16 -15.60 23.31 -5.42
C LEU A 16 -15.66 24.69 -6.09
N LYS A 17 -14.57 25.09 -6.78
CA LYS A 17 -14.50 26.39 -7.44
C LYS A 17 -15.63 26.58 -8.47
N ALA A 18 -15.96 25.54 -9.25
CA ALA A 18 -17.05 25.62 -10.21
C ALA A 18 -18.41 25.94 -9.55
N LEU A 19 -18.71 25.37 -8.39
CA LEU A 19 -19.93 25.67 -7.64
C LEU A 19 -19.93 27.12 -7.15
N ILE A 20 -18.80 27.60 -6.62
CA ILE A 20 -18.67 28.99 -6.14
C ILE A 20 -18.85 30.00 -7.30
N ASP A 21 -18.22 29.74 -8.46
CA ASP A 21 -18.30 30.63 -9.62
C ASP A 21 -19.75 30.74 -10.17
N GLU A 22 -20.53 29.66 -10.08
CA GLU A 22 -21.95 29.64 -10.45
C GLU A 22 -22.90 30.13 -9.34
N GLY A 23 -22.36 30.53 -8.19
CA GLY A 23 -23.14 30.99 -7.04
C GLY A 23 -23.94 29.89 -6.35
N ILE A 24 -23.55 28.63 -6.54
CA ILE A 24 -24.21 27.47 -5.93
C ILE A 24 -23.58 27.22 -4.55
N VAL A 25 -24.42 27.15 -3.52
CA VAL A 25 -23.97 26.84 -2.16
C VAL A 25 -24.09 25.33 -1.94
N PRO A 26 -22.99 24.63 -1.61
CA PRO A 26 -23.02 23.21 -1.27
C PRO A 26 -23.91 22.91 -0.05
N ASP A 27 -24.51 21.72 -0.01
CA ASP A 27 -25.28 21.28 1.15
C ASP A 27 -24.38 20.94 2.37
N PHE A 28 -23.11 20.63 2.10
CA PHE A 28 -22.09 20.34 3.13
C PHE A 28 -21.12 21.49 3.32
N SER A 29 -20.56 21.60 4.52
CA SER A 29 -19.33 22.36 4.74
C SER A 29 -18.15 21.60 4.13
N ILE A 30 -17.41 22.22 3.22
CA ILE A 30 -16.32 21.57 2.49
C ILE A 30 -14.98 21.93 3.10
N GLY A 31 -14.20 20.94 3.49
CA GLY A 31 -12.80 21.08 3.93
C GLY A 31 -11.86 20.45 2.89
N LEU A 32 -10.92 21.23 2.34
CA LEU A 32 -9.83 20.72 1.52
C LEU A 32 -8.55 20.74 2.36
N ILE A 33 -7.91 19.60 2.51
CA ILE A 33 -6.70 19.45 3.31
C ILE A 33 -5.57 18.97 2.40
N PHE A 34 -4.59 19.84 2.18
CA PHE A 34 -3.42 19.57 1.40
C PHE A 34 -2.25 19.27 2.35
N VAL A 35 -1.72 18.06 2.24
CA VAL A 35 -0.64 17.56 3.09
C VAL A 35 0.60 17.23 2.27
N ALA A 36 1.75 17.24 2.92
CA ALA A 36 3.02 16.84 2.33
C ALA A 36 3.44 15.43 2.82
N ASP A 37 4.57 14.94 2.33
CA ASP A 37 5.30 13.73 2.75
C ASP A 37 4.49 12.42 2.71
N GLU A 38 3.48 12.32 1.84
CA GLU A 38 2.71 11.10 1.66
C GLU A 38 3.65 9.92 1.34
N GLU A 39 4.50 10.07 0.38
CA GLU A 39 5.48 9.09 -0.12
C GLU A 39 6.56 8.67 0.90
N THR A 40 6.65 9.40 2.00
CA THR A 40 7.62 9.18 3.08
C THR A 40 6.94 8.93 4.42
N GLN A 41 5.78 8.24 4.42
CA GLN A 41 5.02 7.79 5.58
C GLN A 41 4.21 8.87 6.32
N SER A 42 4.01 10.06 5.73
CA SER A 42 3.16 11.15 6.26
C SER A 42 3.45 11.57 7.69
N VAL A 43 4.71 11.51 8.12
CA VAL A 43 5.10 11.81 9.52
C VAL A 43 4.78 13.25 9.89
N PHE A 44 5.02 14.20 8.96
CA PHE A 44 4.74 15.62 9.12
C PHE A 44 3.45 16.07 8.40
N GLY A 45 2.90 15.20 7.54
CA GLY A 45 1.66 15.40 6.80
C GLY A 45 0.42 14.98 7.58
N LEU A 46 -0.37 14.05 7.02
CA LEU A 46 -1.67 13.70 7.58
C LEU A 46 -1.59 13.11 9.00
N ARG A 47 -0.57 12.33 9.32
CA ARG A 47 -0.40 11.81 10.70
C ARG A 47 -0.32 12.95 11.70
N HIS A 48 0.52 13.97 11.42
CA HIS A 48 0.64 15.14 12.28
C HIS A 48 -0.68 15.92 12.37
N VAL A 49 -1.39 16.10 11.25
CA VAL A 49 -2.69 16.76 11.24
C VAL A 49 -3.71 16.03 12.13
N LEU A 50 -3.79 14.72 12.02
CA LEU A 50 -4.69 13.90 12.83
C LEU A 50 -4.34 13.89 14.32
N GLU A 51 -3.08 14.05 14.67
CA GLU A 51 -2.62 14.17 16.06
C GLU A 51 -2.87 15.58 16.62
N ALA A 52 -2.52 16.61 15.87
CA ALA A 52 -2.58 18.00 16.32
C ALA A 52 -3.99 18.60 16.19
N ARG A 53 -4.75 18.19 15.20
CA ARG A 53 -6.06 18.74 14.83
C ARG A 53 -7.08 17.65 14.50
N GLY A 54 -7.08 16.55 15.26
CA GLY A 54 -8.10 15.50 15.14
C GLY A 54 -9.54 16.02 15.39
N ASP A 55 -9.67 17.19 16.03
CA ASP A 55 -10.93 17.91 16.21
C ASP A 55 -11.59 18.37 14.91
N LEU A 56 -10.84 18.45 13.80
CA LEU A 56 -11.36 18.80 12.48
C LEU A 56 -12.18 17.69 11.83
N PHE A 57 -12.11 16.46 12.34
CA PHE A 57 -12.70 15.28 11.72
C PHE A 57 -13.74 14.62 12.61
N SER A 58 -14.82 14.17 12.00
CA SER A 58 -15.92 13.45 12.65
C SER A 58 -16.23 12.16 11.90
N PRO A 59 -16.72 11.10 12.59
CA PRO A 59 -17.22 9.89 11.92
C PRO A 59 -18.40 10.13 10.97
N ALA A 60 -19.04 11.30 11.04
CA ALA A 60 -20.11 11.70 10.13
C ALA A 60 -19.61 12.37 8.84
N ASP A 61 -18.33 12.68 8.74
CA ASP A 61 -17.76 13.35 7.57
C ASP A 61 -17.63 12.37 6.39
N LEU A 62 -17.81 12.90 5.18
CA LEU A 62 -17.51 12.18 3.94
C LEU A 62 -16.03 12.39 3.59
N ILE A 63 -15.16 11.54 4.12
CA ILE A 63 -13.71 11.66 3.91
C ILE A 63 -13.31 10.96 2.62
N ILE A 64 -12.86 11.75 1.63
CA ILE A 64 -12.38 11.23 0.34
C ILE A 64 -10.91 11.58 0.19
N VAL A 65 -10.10 10.58 -0.15
CA VAL A 65 -8.69 10.72 -0.49
C VAL A 65 -8.55 10.48 -1.99
N PRO A 66 -8.22 11.49 -2.79
CA PRO A 66 -8.14 11.36 -4.26
C PRO A 66 -6.76 10.87 -4.69
N ASP A 67 -6.39 9.64 -4.33
CA ASP A 67 -5.02 9.13 -4.43
C ASP A 67 -4.89 7.90 -5.36
N ALA A 68 -5.87 7.03 -5.37
CA ALA A 68 -5.85 5.84 -6.21
C ALA A 68 -7.20 5.61 -6.90
N GLY A 69 -7.18 4.90 -8.02
CA GLY A 69 -8.37 4.65 -8.81
C GLY A 69 -8.14 3.64 -9.93
N ALA A 70 -9.02 3.68 -10.91
CA ALA A 70 -8.92 2.89 -12.13
C ALA A 70 -9.18 3.78 -13.36
N PRO A 71 -8.67 3.42 -14.55
CA PRO A 71 -8.85 4.23 -15.76
C PRO A 71 -10.30 4.45 -16.17
N ASP A 72 -11.19 3.59 -15.72
CA ASP A 72 -12.63 3.70 -15.98
C ASP A 72 -13.39 4.50 -14.90
N GLY A 73 -12.70 5.00 -13.87
CA GLY A 73 -13.27 5.78 -12.77
C GLY A 73 -14.22 5.01 -11.85
N THR A 74 -14.29 3.68 -11.95
CA THR A 74 -15.26 2.88 -11.20
C THR A 74 -14.76 2.33 -9.87
N MET A 75 -13.44 2.31 -9.63
CA MET A 75 -12.84 1.77 -8.41
C MET A 75 -13.01 2.75 -7.25
N ILE A 76 -13.60 2.29 -6.15
CA ILE A 76 -13.58 2.98 -4.86
C ILE A 76 -12.76 2.11 -3.91
N GLU A 77 -11.60 2.59 -3.49
CA GLU A 77 -10.79 1.86 -2.51
C GLU A 77 -11.36 2.09 -1.10
N ILE A 78 -11.64 0.99 -0.39
CA ILE A 78 -12.21 1.00 0.97
C ILE A 78 -11.37 0.19 1.97
N ALA A 79 -10.33 -0.50 1.52
CA ALA A 79 -9.48 -1.34 2.36
C ALA A 79 -8.09 -1.52 1.76
N GLU A 80 -7.11 -1.77 2.62
CA GLU A 80 -5.72 -2.03 2.26
C GLU A 80 -5.27 -3.36 2.85
N LYS A 81 -4.26 -4.00 2.23
CA LYS A 81 -3.56 -5.12 2.86
C LYS A 81 -2.53 -4.61 3.86
N SER A 82 -2.20 -5.45 4.84
CA SER A 82 -1.07 -5.18 5.75
C SER A 82 0.25 -5.19 4.98
N GLY A 83 1.07 -4.17 5.18
CA GLY A 83 2.42 -4.10 4.61
C GLY A 83 3.44 -4.75 5.54
N PHE A 84 4.27 -5.67 5.01
CA PHE A 84 5.25 -6.38 5.81
C PHE A 84 6.53 -6.59 5.01
N TRP A 85 7.53 -5.70 5.20
CA TRP A 85 8.79 -5.71 4.48
C TRP A 85 9.91 -6.25 5.35
N LEU A 86 10.60 -7.25 4.83
CA LEU A 86 11.56 -8.05 5.56
C LEU A 86 12.95 -7.95 4.95
N LYS A 87 13.98 -7.87 5.81
CA LYS A 87 15.39 -7.93 5.42
C LYS A 87 16.07 -9.07 6.16
N PHE A 88 16.85 -9.84 5.42
CA PHE A 88 17.65 -10.95 5.93
C PHE A 88 19.11 -10.69 5.63
N THR A 89 19.95 -10.62 6.67
CA THR A 89 21.41 -10.56 6.53
C THR A 89 21.99 -11.87 7.02
N VAL A 90 22.54 -12.65 6.09
CA VAL A 90 23.07 -13.98 6.34
C VAL A 90 24.59 -13.91 6.47
N HIS A 91 25.12 -14.31 7.61
CA HIS A 91 26.55 -14.30 7.90
C HIS A 91 27.11 -15.73 7.93
N GLY A 92 28.23 -15.91 7.28
CA GLY A 92 28.96 -17.17 7.19
C GLY A 92 30.48 -16.95 7.23
N LYS A 93 31.20 -17.66 6.36
CA LYS A 93 32.65 -17.52 6.28
C LYS A 93 33.14 -17.55 4.83
N GLN A 94 33.75 -16.44 4.42
CA GLN A 94 34.34 -16.32 3.09
C GLN A 94 35.55 -17.23 2.91
N CYS A 95 35.68 -17.84 1.74
CA CYS A 95 36.88 -18.57 1.34
C CYS A 95 36.99 -18.69 -0.19
N HIS A 96 38.09 -19.24 -0.68
CA HIS A 96 38.24 -19.56 -2.09
C HIS A 96 37.33 -20.71 -2.51
N GLY A 97 36.67 -20.62 -3.67
CA GLY A 97 35.69 -21.60 -4.14
C GLY A 97 36.19 -23.03 -4.33
N SER A 98 37.53 -23.22 -4.52
CA SER A 98 38.15 -24.53 -4.65
C SER A 98 38.38 -25.29 -3.33
N VAL A 99 38.22 -24.61 -2.19
CA VAL A 99 38.39 -25.17 -0.84
C VAL A 99 37.20 -24.90 0.06
N PRO A 100 35.98 -25.34 -0.35
CA PRO A 100 34.73 -24.94 0.29
C PRO A 100 34.63 -25.40 1.76
N GLN A 101 35.41 -26.40 2.17
CA GLN A 101 35.46 -26.90 3.55
C GLN A 101 36.04 -25.86 4.54
N LEU A 102 36.70 -24.82 4.05
CA LEU A 102 37.26 -23.72 4.88
C LEU A 102 36.27 -22.57 5.11
N GLY A 103 35.13 -22.58 4.38
CA GLY A 103 34.11 -21.54 4.41
C GLY A 103 32.75 -22.03 4.88
N ILE A 104 31.84 -21.06 5.01
CA ILE A 104 30.39 -21.26 5.22
C ILE A 104 29.68 -20.41 4.16
N ASN A 105 29.07 -21.07 3.18
CA ASN A 105 28.54 -20.42 1.97
C ASN A 105 27.19 -19.76 2.23
N THR A 106 27.18 -18.45 2.39
CA THR A 106 25.97 -17.66 2.64
C THR A 106 25.02 -17.61 1.45
N LEU A 107 25.52 -17.58 0.21
CA LEU A 107 24.69 -17.58 -0.98
C LEU A 107 23.86 -18.88 -1.09
N ARG A 108 24.48 -20.04 -0.77
CA ARG A 108 23.76 -21.31 -0.74
C ARG A 108 22.72 -21.36 0.37
N ALA A 109 23.05 -20.83 1.56
CA ALA A 109 22.12 -20.74 2.67
C ALA A 109 20.94 -19.82 2.35
N SER A 110 21.21 -18.62 1.79
CA SER A 110 20.18 -17.69 1.37
C SER A 110 19.23 -18.28 0.32
N ALA A 111 19.76 -18.98 -0.69
CA ALA A 111 18.93 -19.62 -1.71
C ALA A 111 17.96 -20.66 -1.12
N ARG A 112 18.45 -21.48 -0.15
CA ARG A 112 17.60 -22.43 0.58
C ARG A 112 16.56 -21.73 1.44
N MET A 113 16.97 -20.66 2.12
CA MET A 113 16.12 -19.88 3.01
C MET A 113 15.00 -19.18 2.24
N ILE A 114 15.32 -18.53 1.12
CA ILE A 114 14.33 -17.93 0.23
C ILE A 114 13.31 -18.98 -0.20
N THR A 115 13.75 -20.15 -0.68
CA THR A 115 12.85 -21.21 -1.14
C THR A 115 11.98 -21.76 -0.01
N ALA A 116 12.55 -21.98 1.18
CA ALA A 116 11.81 -22.51 2.33
C ALA A 116 10.75 -21.52 2.85
N ILE A 117 11.11 -20.25 2.97
CA ILE A 117 10.21 -19.18 3.40
C ILE A 117 9.10 -18.98 2.37
N ASP A 118 9.43 -18.85 1.08
CA ASP A 118 8.47 -18.71 -0.01
C ASP A 118 7.46 -19.87 -0.02
N GLN A 119 7.94 -21.10 0.03
CA GLN A 119 7.08 -22.29 0.05
C GLN A 119 6.19 -22.30 1.30
N MET A 120 6.75 -22.04 2.48
CA MET A 120 5.99 -22.02 3.74
C MET A 120 4.89 -20.96 3.70
N LEU A 121 5.19 -19.74 3.28
CA LEU A 121 4.23 -18.64 3.22
C LEU A 121 3.10 -18.92 2.23
N ASN A 122 3.44 -19.31 1.00
CA ASN A 122 2.47 -19.55 -0.07
C ASN A 122 1.65 -20.84 0.11
N THR A 123 2.06 -21.77 0.97
CA THR A 123 1.27 -22.96 1.30
C THR A 123 0.46 -22.84 2.58
N THR A 124 0.82 -21.91 3.47
CA THR A 124 0.15 -21.73 4.76
C THR A 124 -0.94 -20.66 4.70
N TYR A 125 -0.69 -19.53 4.02
CA TYR A 125 -1.58 -18.36 4.01
C TYR A 125 -2.33 -18.27 2.68
N THR A 126 -3.23 -19.22 2.46
CA THR A 126 -3.91 -19.46 1.17
C THR A 126 -5.33 -18.90 1.10
N ASP A 127 -5.82 -18.29 2.18
CA ASP A 127 -7.18 -17.74 2.23
C ASP A 127 -7.38 -16.67 1.14
N ARG A 128 -8.64 -16.54 0.75
CA ARG A 128 -9.07 -15.59 -0.28
C ARG A 128 -10.06 -14.61 0.32
N ASP A 129 -9.89 -13.35 -0.04
CA ASP A 129 -10.87 -12.30 0.23
C ASP A 129 -11.17 -11.58 -1.08
N GLU A 130 -12.39 -11.76 -1.58
CA GLU A 130 -12.83 -11.21 -2.86
C GLU A 130 -12.99 -9.68 -2.85
N LEU A 131 -12.84 -9.05 -1.69
CA LEU A 131 -12.73 -7.60 -1.61
C LEU A 131 -11.45 -7.09 -2.29
N PHE A 132 -10.37 -7.88 -2.26
CA PHE A 132 -9.05 -7.47 -2.77
C PHE A 132 -8.74 -8.00 -4.18
N ARG A 133 -7.84 -7.31 -4.87
CA ARG A 133 -7.23 -7.76 -6.12
C ARG A 133 -5.71 -7.62 -6.06
N PRO A 134 -4.94 -8.72 -6.09
CA PRO A 134 -5.40 -10.12 -6.04
C PRO A 134 -6.09 -10.47 -4.71
N SER A 135 -6.99 -11.47 -4.74
CA SER A 135 -7.79 -11.87 -3.58
C SER A 135 -7.03 -12.67 -2.51
N VAL A 136 -5.74 -12.88 -2.68
CA VAL A 136 -4.85 -13.61 -1.77
C VAL A 136 -3.78 -12.69 -1.20
N SER A 137 -3.15 -13.09 -0.11
CA SER A 137 -1.89 -12.47 0.33
C SER A 137 -0.80 -12.72 -0.73
N THR A 138 0.17 -11.82 -0.84
CA THR A 138 1.34 -11.99 -1.71
C THR A 138 2.62 -11.90 -0.87
N PHE A 139 3.58 -12.79 -1.18
CA PHE A 139 4.84 -12.92 -0.46
C PHE A 139 5.95 -13.06 -1.48
N GLU A 140 6.59 -11.95 -1.82
CA GLU A 140 7.54 -11.93 -2.94
C GLU A 140 8.97 -11.65 -2.48
N PRO A 141 9.95 -12.50 -2.82
CA PRO A 141 11.37 -12.15 -2.70
C PRO A 141 11.72 -11.14 -3.79
N THR A 142 11.90 -9.87 -3.42
CA THR A 142 11.97 -8.78 -4.40
C THR A 142 13.35 -8.22 -4.63
N LYS A 143 14.25 -8.31 -3.65
CA LYS A 143 15.56 -7.67 -3.74
C LYS A 143 16.65 -8.57 -3.15
N LYS A 144 17.81 -8.56 -3.83
CA LYS A 144 19.06 -9.17 -3.36
C LYS A 144 20.21 -8.20 -3.57
N GLU A 145 21.07 -8.05 -2.56
CA GLU A 145 22.26 -7.21 -2.68
C GLU A 145 23.44 -7.99 -3.30
N ALA A 146 24.39 -7.26 -3.89
CA ALA A 146 25.62 -7.84 -4.38
C ALA A 146 26.48 -8.31 -3.20
N ASN A 147 27.07 -9.50 -3.30
CA ASN A 147 27.93 -10.05 -2.24
C ASN A 147 29.43 -9.93 -2.57
N VAL A 148 29.98 -10.86 -3.34
CA VAL A 148 31.42 -10.87 -3.69
C VAL A 148 31.65 -10.49 -5.14
N PRO A 149 32.74 -9.76 -5.48
CA PRO A 149 33.00 -9.32 -6.84
C PRO A 149 33.52 -10.45 -7.75
N ASN A 150 34.06 -11.53 -7.20
CA ASN A 150 34.75 -12.59 -7.92
C ASN A 150 33.99 -13.91 -7.90
N ILE A 151 33.89 -14.59 -9.06
CA ILE A 151 33.18 -15.88 -9.22
C ILE A 151 33.83 -17.00 -8.40
N ASN A 152 35.14 -16.96 -8.17
CA ASN A 152 35.90 -17.99 -7.46
C ASN A 152 35.89 -17.84 -5.92
N THR A 153 35.03 -16.98 -5.39
CA THR A 153 34.95 -16.68 -3.94
C THR A 153 33.60 -17.14 -3.37
N ILE A 154 33.64 -17.93 -2.32
CA ILE A 154 32.45 -18.24 -1.50
C ILE A 154 32.16 -17.01 -0.64
N PRO A 155 30.95 -16.43 -0.69
CA PRO A 155 30.61 -15.24 0.07
C PRO A 155 30.48 -15.55 1.58
N GLY A 156 30.91 -14.61 2.40
CA GLY A 156 30.77 -14.64 3.87
C GLY A 156 29.58 -13.85 4.37
N GLU A 157 28.98 -13.04 3.51
CA GLU A 157 27.73 -12.30 3.78
C GLU A 157 26.84 -12.31 2.56
N ASP A 158 25.52 -12.35 2.78
CA ASP A 158 24.52 -12.28 1.73
C ASP A 158 23.25 -11.62 2.26
N ILE A 159 22.63 -10.71 1.48
CA ILE A 159 21.47 -9.93 1.91
C ILE A 159 20.36 -10.07 0.90
N PHE A 160 19.13 -10.36 1.39
CA PHE A 160 17.93 -10.42 0.57
C PHE A 160 16.70 -9.88 1.31
N TYR A 161 15.62 -9.63 0.56
CA TYR A 161 14.40 -8.98 1.05
C TYR A 161 13.15 -9.67 0.53
N PHE A 162 12.06 -9.52 1.32
CA PHE A 162 10.71 -9.86 0.91
C PHE A 162 9.80 -8.64 1.02
N ASP A 163 8.93 -8.46 0.02
CA ASP A 163 7.73 -7.62 0.10
C ASP A 163 6.52 -8.54 0.31
N CYS A 164 5.84 -8.37 1.44
CA CYS A 164 4.65 -9.14 1.78
C CYS A 164 3.46 -8.20 1.88
N ARG A 165 2.37 -8.55 1.17
CA ARG A 165 1.08 -7.86 1.23
C ARG A 165 0.05 -8.84 1.78
N VAL A 166 -0.27 -8.67 3.05
CA VAL A 166 -0.96 -9.68 3.85
C VAL A 166 -2.42 -9.30 4.03
N LEU A 167 -3.36 -10.24 3.79
CA LEU A 167 -4.78 -10.01 4.06
C LEU A 167 -5.00 -9.63 5.52
N PRO A 168 -5.91 -8.70 5.82
CA PRO A 168 -6.03 -8.06 7.14
C PRO A 168 -6.32 -9.03 8.31
N HIS A 169 -6.92 -10.18 8.03
CA HIS A 169 -7.30 -11.16 9.07
C HIS A 169 -6.12 -12.01 9.57
N TYR A 170 -4.99 -12.04 8.85
CA TYR A 170 -3.81 -12.77 9.31
C TYR A 170 -2.99 -11.97 10.32
N ASP A 171 -2.47 -12.67 11.33
CA ASP A 171 -1.60 -12.08 12.33
C ASP A 171 -0.16 -12.00 11.85
N LEU A 172 0.37 -10.77 11.71
CA LEU A 172 1.75 -10.55 11.29
C LEU A 172 2.78 -11.07 12.30
N ASP A 173 2.44 -11.18 13.59
CA ASP A 173 3.35 -11.73 14.59
C ASP A 173 3.47 -13.25 14.45
N GLU A 174 2.36 -13.93 14.11
CA GLU A 174 2.38 -15.37 13.79
C GLU A 174 3.21 -15.64 12.52
N ILE A 175 3.02 -14.84 11.46
CA ILE A 175 3.80 -14.96 10.23
C ILE A 175 5.29 -14.78 10.52
N GLN A 176 5.64 -13.76 11.29
CA GLN A 176 7.03 -13.49 11.70
C GLN A 176 7.64 -14.67 12.46
N ALA A 177 6.89 -15.27 13.39
CA ALA A 177 7.36 -16.42 14.17
C ALA A 177 7.60 -17.66 13.29
N LYS A 178 6.74 -17.91 12.29
CA LYS A 178 6.92 -19.01 11.34
C LYS A 178 8.13 -18.77 10.42
N ILE A 179 8.34 -17.54 9.97
CA ILE A 179 9.55 -17.18 9.21
C ILE A 179 10.80 -17.45 10.05
N GLN A 180 10.81 -17.05 11.34
CA GLN A 180 11.93 -17.32 12.22
C GLN A 180 12.22 -18.82 12.36
N GLN A 181 11.19 -19.66 12.43
CA GLN A 181 11.38 -21.13 12.48
C GLN A 181 12.06 -21.66 11.21
N GLU A 182 11.71 -21.17 10.02
CA GLU A 182 12.39 -21.57 8.77
C GLU A 182 13.84 -21.06 8.72
N ILE A 183 14.10 -19.85 9.22
CA ILE A 183 15.46 -19.33 9.38
C ILE A 183 16.31 -20.27 10.26
N ASP A 184 15.80 -20.62 11.44
CA ASP A 184 16.50 -21.43 12.42
C ASP A 184 16.82 -22.83 11.87
N LYS A 185 15.89 -23.46 11.11
CA LYS A 185 16.12 -24.75 10.44
C LYS A 185 17.29 -24.67 9.46
N VAL A 186 17.25 -23.69 8.55
CA VAL A 186 18.28 -23.54 7.51
C VAL A 186 19.61 -23.15 8.14
N ALA A 187 19.61 -22.31 9.16
CA ALA A 187 20.82 -21.92 9.90
C ALA A 187 21.48 -23.11 10.56
N ALA A 188 20.71 -23.97 11.23
CA ALA A 188 21.21 -25.20 11.86
C ALA A 188 21.83 -26.19 10.84
N GLU A 189 21.26 -26.31 9.64
CA GLU A 189 21.78 -27.18 8.58
C GLU A 189 23.03 -26.66 7.90
N THR A 190 23.17 -25.33 7.80
CA THR A 190 24.21 -24.69 6.99
C THR A 190 25.33 -24.05 7.79
N GLY A 191 25.14 -23.86 9.08
CA GLY A 191 26.12 -23.25 10.00
C GLY A 191 26.23 -21.73 9.87
N VAL A 192 25.28 -21.07 9.18
CA VAL A 192 25.20 -19.60 9.11
C VAL A 192 24.56 -19.01 10.37
N THR A 193 24.77 -17.72 10.58
CA THR A 193 23.96 -16.91 11.49
C THR A 193 23.13 -15.92 10.67
N VAL A 194 21.95 -15.55 11.15
CA VAL A 194 21.04 -14.69 10.40
C VAL A 194 20.55 -13.55 11.29
N GLN A 195 20.69 -12.35 10.81
CA GLN A 195 19.98 -11.19 11.34
C GLN A 195 18.71 -10.99 10.51
N PHE A 196 17.56 -11.01 11.18
CA PHE A 196 16.24 -10.84 10.58
C PHE A 196 15.64 -9.52 11.07
N ASP A 197 15.51 -8.56 10.16
CA ASP A 197 15.04 -7.21 10.45
C ASP A 197 13.69 -6.95 9.77
N LEU A 198 12.82 -6.24 10.50
CA LEU A 198 11.57 -5.70 9.95
C LEU A 198 11.85 -4.30 9.40
N VAL A 199 11.82 -4.16 8.08
CA VAL A 199 11.96 -2.85 7.41
C VAL A 199 10.68 -2.05 7.58
N SER A 200 9.52 -2.73 7.46
CA SER A 200 8.19 -2.17 7.73
C SER A 200 7.28 -3.27 8.25
N LYS A 201 6.42 -2.92 9.20
CA LYS A 201 5.36 -3.79 9.74
C LYS A 201 4.13 -2.94 10.04
N GLU A 202 3.26 -2.83 9.06
CA GLU A 202 2.05 -2.02 9.14
C GLU A 202 0.81 -2.91 9.05
N ARG A 203 0.05 -3.00 10.14
CA ARG A 203 -1.23 -3.70 10.14
C ARG A 203 -2.27 -2.86 9.42
N ALA A 204 -3.02 -3.48 8.52
CA ALA A 204 -4.16 -2.85 7.88
C ALA A 204 -5.24 -2.51 8.94
N PRO A 205 -5.81 -1.31 8.88
CA PRO A 205 -7.00 -0.99 9.68
C PRO A 205 -8.23 -1.76 9.16
N ALA A 206 -9.32 -1.70 9.93
CA ALA A 206 -10.61 -2.18 9.45
C ALA A 206 -11.02 -1.45 8.16
N ALA A 207 -11.63 -2.18 7.24
CA ALA A 207 -12.16 -1.59 6.01
C ALA A 207 -13.24 -0.55 6.31
N THR A 208 -13.34 0.48 5.47
CA THR A 208 -14.51 1.36 5.45
C THR A 208 -15.73 0.52 5.05
N PRO A 209 -16.85 0.56 5.81
CA PRO A 209 -18.05 -0.20 5.46
C PRO A 209 -18.58 0.18 4.07
N MET A 210 -19.03 -0.82 3.30
CA MET A 210 -19.56 -0.60 1.95
C MET A 210 -20.82 0.28 1.93
N ASP A 211 -21.58 0.28 3.03
CA ASP A 211 -22.78 1.06 3.26
C ASP A 211 -22.51 2.37 3.99
N SER A 212 -21.25 2.78 4.10
CA SER A 212 -20.92 4.07 4.71
C SER A 212 -21.34 5.24 3.81
N PRO A 213 -21.75 6.38 4.38
CA PRO A 213 -22.21 7.54 3.62
C PRO A 213 -21.23 8.02 2.54
N VAL A 214 -19.92 7.94 2.80
CA VAL A 214 -18.89 8.36 1.84
C VAL A 214 -18.86 7.43 0.61
N VAL A 215 -19.00 6.12 0.81
CA VAL A 215 -19.03 5.14 -0.30
C VAL A 215 -20.30 5.30 -1.12
N GLU A 216 -21.46 5.44 -0.47
CA GLU A 216 -22.73 5.68 -1.15
C GLU A 216 -22.73 6.97 -1.95
N ALA A 217 -22.18 8.07 -1.41
CA ALA A 217 -22.06 9.34 -2.12
C ALA A 217 -21.19 9.20 -3.39
N LEU A 218 -20.04 8.52 -3.29
CA LEU A 218 -19.19 8.23 -4.45
C LEU A 218 -19.90 7.35 -5.48
N ILE A 219 -20.60 6.29 -5.06
CA ILE A 219 -21.37 5.42 -5.97
C ILE A 219 -22.36 6.24 -6.79
N ARG A 220 -23.16 7.12 -6.15
CA ARG A 220 -24.13 7.99 -6.83
C ARG A 220 -23.45 8.95 -7.80
N ALA A 221 -22.42 9.64 -7.36
CA ALA A 221 -21.70 10.62 -8.15
C ALA A 221 -21.01 9.97 -9.37
N ILE A 222 -20.36 8.83 -9.20
CA ILE A 222 -19.73 8.06 -10.28
C ILE A 222 -20.78 7.61 -11.30
N LYS A 223 -21.91 7.09 -10.83
CA LYS A 223 -23.01 6.69 -11.72
C LYS A 223 -23.52 7.87 -12.55
N THR A 224 -23.66 9.03 -11.93
CA THR A 224 -24.14 10.23 -12.61
C THR A 224 -23.16 10.75 -13.66
N VAL A 225 -21.87 10.82 -13.34
CA VAL A 225 -20.86 11.45 -14.19
C VAL A 225 -20.32 10.48 -15.26
N HIS A 226 -20.05 9.23 -14.88
CA HIS A 226 -19.45 8.24 -15.76
C HIS A 226 -20.46 7.29 -16.41
N ASP A 227 -21.74 7.28 -15.95
CA ASP A 227 -22.78 6.29 -16.32
C ASP A 227 -22.31 4.84 -16.12
N ARG A 228 -21.57 4.58 -15.05
CA ARG A 228 -20.99 3.28 -14.74
C ARG A 228 -21.30 2.87 -13.30
N GLU A 229 -21.31 1.56 -13.05
CA GLU A 229 -21.44 1.02 -11.69
C GLU A 229 -20.09 1.05 -10.98
N ALA A 230 -20.05 1.70 -9.84
CA ALA A 230 -18.86 1.76 -8.99
C ALA A 230 -18.57 0.40 -8.34
N ARG A 231 -17.29 0.15 -8.04
CA ARG A 231 -16.78 -1.10 -7.48
C ARG A 231 -15.98 -0.80 -6.21
N PRO A 232 -16.62 -0.81 -5.03
CA PRO A 232 -15.88 -0.77 -3.77
C PRO A 232 -14.97 -2.01 -3.66
N MET A 233 -13.69 -1.80 -3.37
CA MET A 233 -12.70 -2.87 -3.30
C MET A 233 -11.50 -2.50 -2.41
N GLY A 234 -10.72 -3.52 -2.05
CA GLY A 234 -9.45 -3.36 -1.38
C GLY A 234 -8.26 -3.42 -2.33
N ILE A 235 -7.19 -2.76 -1.98
CA ILE A 235 -5.92 -2.73 -2.73
C ILE A 235 -4.78 -3.42 -1.98
N GLY A 236 -3.73 -3.78 -2.71
CA GLY A 236 -2.50 -4.34 -2.12
C GLY A 236 -1.54 -3.29 -1.58
N GLY A 237 -1.66 -2.04 -2.05
CA GLY A 237 -0.88 -0.90 -1.61
C GLY A 237 -1.42 -0.26 -0.34
N GLY A 238 -0.97 0.96 -0.04
CA GLY A 238 -1.48 1.76 1.06
C GLY A 238 -1.54 3.22 0.64
N THR A 239 -2.52 3.95 1.18
CA THR A 239 -2.71 5.38 1.00
C THR A 239 -2.81 6.06 2.36
N VAL A 240 -2.91 7.38 2.41
CA VAL A 240 -3.17 8.08 3.68
C VAL A 240 -4.55 7.79 4.28
N ALA A 241 -5.47 7.18 3.53
CA ALA A 241 -6.78 6.77 4.04
C ALA A 241 -6.69 5.82 5.25
N LYS A 242 -5.61 5.01 5.31
CA LYS A 242 -5.34 4.13 6.46
C LYS A 242 -5.28 4.88 7.79
N PHE A 243 -4.76 6.11 7.81
CA PHE A 243 -4.63 6.87 9.06
C PHE A 243 -5.98 7.36 9.58
N PHE A 244 -6.91 7.71 8.71
CA PHE A 244 -8.30 7.98 9.08
C PHE A 244 -8.97 6.72 9.64
N ARG A 245 -8.87 5.59 8.93
CA ARG A 245 -9.43 4.30 9.35
C ARG A 245 -8.87 3.82 10.69
N GLN A 246 -7.57 4.05 10.95
CA GLN A 246 -6.94 3.75 12.26
C GLN A 246 -7.55 4.57 13.41
N LYS A 247 -8.09 5.75 13.13
CA LYS A 247 -8.83 6.60 14.10
C LYS A 247 -10.33 6.28 14.15
N GLY A 248 -10.81 5.27 13.43
CA GLY A 248 -12.23 4.92 13.35
C GLY A 248 -13.05 5.87 12.48
N LEU A 249 -12.40 6.63 11.61
CA LEU A 249 -13.04 7.55 10.67
C LEU A 249 -13.19 6.83 9.31
N PRO A 250 -14.43 6.60 8.81
CA PRO A 250 -14.63 6.01 7.50
C PRO A 250 -14.04 6.92 6.41
N ALA A 251 -13.16 6.36 5.59
CA ALA A 251 -12.55 7.09 4.47
C ALA A 251 -12.55 6.22 3.22
N ALA A 252 -12.83 6.80 2.07
CA ALA A 252 -12.76 6.16 0.77
C ALA A 252 -11.71 6.83 -0.11
N VAL A 253 -11.00 6.04 -0.91
CA VAL A 253 -10.04 6.54 -1.89
C VAL A 253 -10.66 6.44 -3.28
N TRP A 254 -10.60 7.53 -4.04
CA TRP A 254 -11.14 7.55 -5.38
C TRP A 254 -10.51 8.62 -6.25
N SER A 255 -10.10 8.24 -7.44
CA SER A 255 -9.71 9.11 -8.57
C SER A 255 -9.79 8.31 -9.86
N THR A 256 -9.72 8.97 -11.03
CA THR A 256 -9.60 8.30 -12.33
C THR A 256 -8.15 8.32 -12.76
N THR A 257 -7.43 7.21 -12.60
CA THR A 257 -5.97 7.12 -12.84
C THR A 257 -5.63 6.09 -13.90
N ASP A 258 -4.62 6.39 -14.72
CA ASP A 258 -4.08 5.46 -15.74
C ASP A 258 -2.97 4.55 -15.19
N SER A 259 -2.70 4.61 -13.89
CA SER A 259 -1.65 3.86 -13.20
C SER A 259 -0.23 4.21 -13.71
N THR A 260 0.01 5.48 -13.96
CA THR A 260 1.33 6.00 -14.37
C THR A 260 2.17 6.49 -13.20
N ALA A 261 1.62 6.50 -11.99
CA ALA A 261 2.32 6.81 -10.75
C ALA A 261 3.65 6.06 -10.63
N HIS A 262 4.67 6.70 -10.07
CA HIS A 262 6.03 6.17 -9.87
C HIS A 262 6.74 5.70 -11.17
N SER A 263 6.25 6.13 -12.34
CA SER A 263 6.83 5.77 -13.64
C SER A 263 7.52 6.95 -14.32
N PRO A 264 8.56 6.72 -15.12
CA PRO A 264 9.10 7.76 -16.00
C PRO A 264 8.02 8.27 -16.97
N ASN A 265 7.97 9.60 -17.16
CA ASN A 265 6.97 10.27 -17.99
C ASN A 265 5.52 10.10 -17.48
N GLU A 266 5.35 10.09 -16.18
CA GLU A 266 4.06 10.16 -15.52
C GLU A 266 3.20 11.27 -16.11
N TYR A 267 1.92 11.00 -16.33
CA TYR A 267 0.96 11.96 -16.89
C TYR A 267 -0.43 11.80 -16.27
N CYS A 268 -1.28 12.81 -16.44
CA CYS A 268 -2.72 12.68 -16.25
C CYS A 268 -3.47 13.14 -17.51
N LEU A 269 -4.65 12.57 -17.76
CA LEU A 269 -5.50 12.97 -18.85
C LEU A 269 -6.41 14.13 -18.40
N LEU A 270 -6.40 15.25 -19.14
CA LEU A 270 -7.29 16.37 -18.82
C LEU A 270 -8.77 15.99 -18.77
N PRO A 271 -9.30 15.11 -19.66
CA PRO A 271 -10.68 14.62 -19.51
C PRO A 271 -10.95 13.92 -18.17
N ASN A 272 -9.99 13.14 -17.64
CA ASN A 272 -10.13 12.48 -16.34
C ASN A 272 -10.20 13.52 -15.23
N LEU A 273 -9.29 14.50 -15.22
CA LEU A 273 -9.29 15.59 -14.25
C LEU A 273 -10.62 16.36 -14.23
N VAL A 274 -11.20 16.65 -15.41
CA VAL A 274 -12.49 17.32 -15.51
C VAL A 274 -13.64 16.42 -15.03
N ALA A 275 -13.60 15.13 -15.34
CA ALA A 275 -14.61 14.19 -14.87
C ALA A 275 -14.54 14.02 -13.35
N ASP A 276 -13.34 13.89 -12.77
CA ASP A 276 -13.12 13.81 -11.33
C ASP A 276 -13.65 15.07 -10.62
N ALA A 277 -13.38 16.28 -11.18
CA ALA A 277 -13.91 17.52 -10.64
C ALA A 277 -15.46 17.55 -10.62
N LYS A 278 -16.12 16.97 -11.64
CA LYS A 278 -17.59 16.82 -11.65
C LYS A 278 -18.07 15.85 -10.58
N VAL A 279 -17.39 14.72 -10.38
CA VAL A 279 -17.74 13.76 -9.30
C VAL A 279 -17.63 14.44 -7.95
N PHE A 280 -16.55 15.19 -7.68
CA PHE A 280 -16.43 15.96 -6.43
C PHE A 280 -17.54 17.00 -6.29
N ALA A 281 -17.89 17.73 -7.36
CA ALA A 281 -19.00 18.69 -7.31
C ALA A 281 -20.33 18.03 -6.94
N HIS A 282 -20.65 16.83 -7.50
CA HIS A 282 -21.83 16.06 -7.11
C HIS A 282 -21.80 15.65 -5.64
N VAL A 283 -20.67 15.17 -5.13
CA VAL A 283 -20.54 14.84 -3.69
C VAL A 283 -20.74 16.08 -2.83
N TYR A 284 -20.16 17.22 -3.19
CA TYR A 284 -20.30 18.49 -2.45
C TYR A 284 -21.75 18.98 -2.39
N LEU A 285 -22.55 18.68 -3.42
CA LEU A 285 -23.98 19.00 -3.49
C LEU A 285 -24.88 18.00 -2.74
N GLY A 286 -24.33 16.88 -2.25
CA GLY A 286 -25.13 15.83 -1.61
C GLY A 286 -26.00 15.02 -2.59
N LEU A 287 -25.70 15.05 -3.89
CA LEU A 287 -26.47 14.43 -4.97
C LEU A 287 -26.10 12.96 -5.20
#